data_1c3e0523d6a4930fcf4af431e479c538
#
_entry.id   1c3e0523d6a4930fcf4af431e479c538
#
_cell.length_a   1.000
_cell.length_b   1.000
_cell.length_c   1.000
_cell.angle_alpha   90.00
_cell.angle_beta   90.00
_cell.angle_gamma   90.00
#
_symmetry.space_group_name_H-M   'P 1'
#
loop_
_entity.id
_entity.type
_entity.pdbx_description
1 polymer ?
#
loop_
_entity_poly.entity_id
_entity_poly.type
_entity_poly.pdbx_seq_one_letter_code
_entity_poly.pdbx_strand_id
1 'polypeptide(L)'
;MAFFHALQINENVCEGCSHCMRVCPTEAIRVRDGKAQINENRCIDCGNCFIACPHKAVFVKQDDFEEIFKYPCRVALVPAVFLGQFKDDISVSRIYAILNEIGFQHVIETEITTPLYTEKKNQLEREGNNKPLISSFCPAIVRLKNPPMTPLAMN
;
A
#
# COMPACT_ATOMS: atom_id res chain seq x y z
N MET A 1 16.22 -7.36 0.70
CA MET A 1 14.80 -7.80 0.88
C MET A 1 14.09 -7.60 -0.45
N ALA A 2 13.46 -8.63 -0.99
CA ALA A 2 12.55 -8.47 -2.11
C ALA A 2 11.34 -7.68 -1.62
N PHE A 3 10.99 -6.61 -2.33
CA PHE A 3 9.82 -5.79 -2.00
C PHE A 3 8.60 -6.46 -2.65
N PHE A 4 7.56 -6.69 -1.88
CA PHE A 4 6.30 -7.16 -2.43
C PHE A 4 5.54 -5.99 -3.05
N HIS A 5 5.11 -6.15 -4.30
CA HIS A 5 4.26 -5.19 -5.00
C HIS A 5 2.85 -5.73 -5.11
N ALA A 6 1.90 -4.96 -4.61
CA ALA A 6 0.49 -5.35 -4.66
C ALA A 6 -0.15 -5.05 -6.02
N LEU A 7 0.35 -4.05 -6.76
CA LEU A 7 -0.22 -3.66 -8.05
C LEU A 7 0.27 -4.58 -9.17
N GLN A 8 -0.67 -5.17 -9.89
CA GLN A 8 -0.42 -6.04 -11.04
C GLN A 8 -1.30 -5.65 -12.23
N ILE A 9 -0.91 -6.10 -13.43
CA ILE A 9 -1.65 -5.84 -14.67
C ILE A 9 -2.16 -7.17 -15.22
N ASN A 10 -3.46 -7.22 -15.48
CA ASN A 10 -4.08 -8.30 -16.22
C ASN A 10 -3.87 -8.07 -17.73
N GLU A 11 -2.96 -8.82 -18.31
CA GLU A 11 -2.61 -8.68 -19.73
C GLU A 11 -3.79 -9.00 -20.66
N ASN A 12 -4.72 -9.87 -20.25
CA ASN A 12 -5.87 -10.21 -21.07
C ASN A 12 -6.85 -9.05 -21.24
N VAL A 13 -6.91 -8.15 -20.24
CA VAL A 13 -7.79 -6.97 -20.20
C VAL A 13 -7.07 -5.72 -20.68
N CYS A 14 -5.75 -5.69 -20.60
CA CYS A 14 -4.96 -4.53 -20.97
C CYS A 14 -4.96 -4.33 -22.49
N GLU A 15 -5.28 -3.12 -22.94
CA GLU A 15 -5.28 -2.72 -24.36
C GLU A 15 -4.08 -1.84 -24.75
N GLY A 16 -3.12 -1.61 -23.84
CA GLY A 16 -1.94 -0.80 -24.11
C GLY A 16 -2.19 0.68 -24.32
N CYS A 17 -3.31 1.23 -23.83
CA CYS A 17 -3.77 2.61 -24.06
C CYS A 17 -2.90 3.72 -23.42
N SER A 18 -1.85 3.40 -22.69
CA SER A 18 -0.85 4.30 -22.08
C SER A 18 -1.34 5.22 -20.96
N HIS A 19 -2.59 5.17 -20.52
CA HIS A 19 -3.11 6.03 -19.44
C HIS A 19 -2.32 5.83 -18.13
N CYS A 20 -2.07 4.58 -17.73
CA CYS A 20 -1.29 4.22 -16.55
C CYS A 20 0.17 4.72 -16.61
N MET A 21 0.77 4.72 -17.80
CA MET A 21 2.12 5.21 -18.02
C MET A 21 2.22 6.73 -17.79
N ARG A 22 1.22 7.50 -18.28
CA ARG A 22 1.21 8.96 -18.16
C ARG A 22 1.05 9.47 -16.73
N VAL A 23 0.37 8.73 -15.87
CA VAL A 23 0.12 9.13 -14.48
C VAL A 23 1.15 8.56 -13.50
N CYS A 24 2.09 7.76 -13.96
CA CYS A 24 3.09 7.15 -13.10
C CYS A 24 4.19 8.16 -12.71
N PRO A 25 4.29 8.57 -11.43
CA PRO A 25 5.24 9.62 -11.01
C PRO A 25 6.70 9.16 -11.07
N THR A 26 6.95 7.86 -11.07
CA THR A 26 8.30 7.26 -11.11
C THR A 26 8.63 6.65 -12.46
N GLU A 27 7.74 6.83 -13.44
CA GLU A 27 7.88 6.22 -14.77
C GLU A 27 8.12 4.70 -14.72
N ALA A 28 7.54 4.04 -13.73
CA ALA A 28 7.68 2.60 -13.56
C ALA A 28 6.91 1.77 -14.60
N ILE A 29 6.00 2.39 -15.38
CA ILE A 29 5.17 1.67 -16.33
C ILE A 29 5.62 1.98 -17.75
N ARG A 30 5.74 0.92 -18.55
CA ARG A 30 6.00 1.01 -20.01
C ARG A 30 5.02 0.11 -20.76
N VAL A 31 4.65 0.52 -21.95
CA VAL A 31 3.84 -0.30 -22.86
C VAL A 31 4.79 -0.96 -23.86
N ARG A 32 4.76 -2.29 -23.90
CA ARG A 32 5.53 -3.11 -24.83
C ARG A 32 4.61 -4.17 -25.43
N ASP A 33 4.72 -4.40 -26.69
CA ASP A 33 3.90 -5.39 -27.43
C ASP A 33 2.38 -5.23 -27.18
N GLY A 34 1.94 -3.96 -27.09
CA GLY A 34 0.53 -3.63 -26.84
C GLY A 34 0.04 -3.87 -25.41
N LYS A 35 0.92 -4.17 -24.46
CA LYS A 35 0.60 -4.43 -23.05
C LYS A 35 1.42 -3.54 -22.12
N ALA A 36 0.79 -3.07 -21.05
CA ALA A 36 1.50 -2.34 -20.02
C ALA A 36 2.27 -3.33 -19.12
N GLN A 37 3.48 -2.92 -18.71
CA GLN A 37 4.34 -3.68 -17.81
C GLN A 37 4.83 -2.77 -16.69
N ILE A 38 4.86 -3.26 -15.45
CA ILE A 38 5.35 -2.53 -14.28
C ILE A 38 6.80 -2.93 -14.01
N ASN A 39 7.68 -1.95 -13.95
CA ASN A 39 9.03 -2.16 -13.44
C ASN A 39 8.99 -2.08 -11.90
N GLU A 40 9.10 -3.22 -11.25
CA GLU A 40 9.06 -3.37 -9.80
C GLU A 40 10.12 -2.52 -9.08
N ASN A 41 11.30 -2.36 -9.68
CA ASN A 41 12.37 -1.56 -9.10
C ASN A 41 12.04 -0.05 -9.04
N ARG A 42 11.11 0.43 -9.85
CA ARG A 42 10.69 1.84 -9.91
C ARG A 42 9.31 2.08 -9.30
N CYS A 43 8.52 1.03 -9.12
CA CYS A 43 7.18 1.14 -8.56
C CYS A 43 7.23 1.53 -7.07
N ILE A 44 6.41 2.49 -6.68
CA ILE A 44 6.25 2.94 -5.28
C ILE A 44 4.87 2.59 -4.71
N ASP A 45 4.11 1.75 -5.41
CA ASP A 45 2.76 1.30 -5.04
C ASP A 45 1.77 2.44 -4.71
N CYS A 46 1.87 3.57 -5.40
CA CYS A 46 1.04 4.76 -5.13
C CYS A 46 -0.42 4.64 -5.60
N GLY A 47 -0.78 3.65 -6.41
CA GLY A 47 -2.15 3.40 -6.86
C GLY A 47 -2.63 4.26 -8.03
N ASN A 48 -1.91 5.27 -8.50
CA ASN A 48 -2.37 6.18 -9.57
C ASN A 48 -2.75 5.43 -10.85
N CYS A 49 -1.99 4.40 -11.23
CA CYS A 49 -2.29 3.57 -12.40
C CYS A 49 -3.58 2.77 -12.26
N PHE A 50 -3.90 2.33 -11.03
CA PHE A 50 -5.15 1.62 -10.73
C PHE A 50 -6.36 2.54 -10.95
N ILE A 51 -6.30 3.77 -10.44
CA ILE A 51 -7.37 4.76 -10.59
C ILE A 51 -7.53 5.21 -12.05
N ALA A 52 -6.42 5.39 -12.75
CA ALA A 52 -6.42 5.94 -14.12
C ALA A 52 -6.76 4.92 -15.21
N CYS A 53 -6.83 3.62 -14.91
CA CYS A 53 -7.06 2.58 -15.92
C CYS A 53 -8.54 2.52 -16.34
N PRO A 54 -8.90 2.93 -17.58
CA PRO A 54 -10.29 2.89 -18.04
C PRO A 54 -10.81 1.46 -18.24
N HIS A 55 -9.91 0.52 -18.52
CA HIS A 55 -10.24 -0.88 -18.75
C HIS A 55 -10.18 -1.73 -17.47
N LYS A 56 -9.83 -1.12 -16.31
CA LYS A 56 -9.65 -1.83 -15.02
C LYS A 56 -8.68 -3.01 -15.11
N ALA A 57 -7.71 -2.92 -16.01
CA ALA A 57 -6.69 -3.94 -16.19
C ALA A 57 -5.64 -3.94 -15.06
N VAL A 58 -5.48 -2.85 -14.35
CA VAL A 58 -4.63 -2.79 -13.15
C VAL A 58 -5.45 -3.25 -11.95
N PHE A 59 -4.92 -4.19 -11.19
CA PHE A 59 -5.60 -4.72 -10.01
C PHE A 59 -4.62 -4.85 -8.83
N VAL A 60 -5.18 -4.98 -7.64
CA VAL A 60 -4.42 -5.24 -6.41
C VAL A 60 -4.41 -6.74 -6.17
N LYS A 61 -3.22 -7.33 -6.14
CA LYS A 61 -3.05 -8.72 -5.70
C LYS A 61 -3.24 -8.78 -4.20
N GLN A 62 -4.17 -9.58 -3.77
CA GLN A 62 -4.49 -9.83 -2.36
C GLN A 62 -4.68 -11.34 -2.16
N ASP A 63 -4.57 -11.77 -0.92
CA ASP A 63 -4.90 -13.13 -0.54
C ASP A 63 -6.43 -13.32 -0.58
N ASP A 64 -6.85 -14.56 -0.74
CA ASP A 64 -8.27 -14.90 -0.68
C ASP A 64 -8.78 -14.69 0.76
N PHE A 65 -9.91 -13.98 0.88
CA PHE A 65 -10.51 -13.72 2.18
C PHE A 65 -10.84 -15.00 2.94
N GLU A 66 -11.21 -16.08 2.24
CA GLU A 66 -11.49 -17.39 2.83
C GLU A 66 -10.28 -17.99 3.58
N GLU A 67 -9.07 -17.54 3.27
CA GLU A 67 -7.86 -18.01 3.96
C GLU A 67 -7.87 -17.69 5.47
N ILE A 68 -8.56 -16.63 5.89
CA ILE A 68 -8.63 -16.25 7.32
C ILE A 68 -9.28 -17.35 8.16
N PHE A 69 -10.20 -18.13 7.59
CA PHE A 69 -10.93 -19.18 8.31
C PHE A 69 -10.08 -20.42 8.62
N LYS A 70 -8.89 -20.52 8.01
CA LYS A 70 -7.92 -21.57 8.35
C LYS A 70 -7.22 -21.33 9.69
N TYR A 71 -7.33 -20.12 10.24
CA TYR A 71 -6.65 -19.73 11.47
C TYR A 71 -7.62 -19.70 12.66
N PRO A 72 -7.17 -20.19 13.84
CA PRO A 72 -8.00 -20.22 15.04
C PRO A 72 -8.22 -18.81 15.64
N CYS A 73 -7.31 -17.88 15.41
CA CYS A 73 -7.43 -16.49 15.88
C CYS A 73 -7.40 -15.54 14.68
N ARG A 74 -8.45 -14.74 14.52
CA ARG A 74 -8.64 -13.81 13.42
C ARG A 74 -8.76 -12.40 13.95
N VAL A 75 -7.80 -11.57 13.61
CA VAL A 75 -7.70 -10.18 14.07
C VAL A 75 -7.81 -9.24 12.88
N ALA A 76 -8.73 -8.29 12.91
CA ALA A 76 -8.80 -7.19 11.96
C ALA A 76 -7.97 -6.02 12.47
N LEU A 77 -6.97 -5.60 11.70
CA LEU A 77 -6.24 -4.35 11.94
C LEU A 77 -6.89 -3.24 11.12
N VAL A 78 -7.52 -2.30 11.80
CA VAL A 78 -8.33 -1.25 11.17
C VAL A 78 -7.63 0.09 11.30
N PRO A 79 -7.14 0.68 10.19
CA PRO A 79 -6.58 2.02 10.22
C PRO A 79 -7.68 3.09 10.25
N ALA A 80 -7.39 4.26 10.82
CA ALA A 80 -8.36 5.37 10.90
C ALA A 80 -8.88 5.81 9.52
N VAL A 81 -8.06 5.72 8.47
CA VAL A 81 -8.48 6.02 7.10
C VAL A 81 -9.59 5.09 6.60
N PHE A 82 -9.68 3.87 7.10
CA PHE A 82 -10.77 2.96 6.78
C PHE A 82 -12.08 3.45 7.43
N LEU A 83 -12.03 3.85 8.68
CA LEU A 83 -13.19 4.37 9.40
C LEU A 83 -13.73 5.66 8.76
N GLY A 84 -12.83 6.53 8.28
CA GLY A 84 -13.18 7.77 7.61
C GLY A 84 -13.83 7.63 6.22
N GLN A 85 -13.96 6.40 5.69
CA GLN A 85 -14.64 6.14 4.41
C GLN A 85 -16.16 5.99 4.56
N PHE A 86 -16.63 5.81 5.79
CA PHE A 86 -18.05 5.67 6.08
C PHE A 86 -18.68 7.05 6.33
N LYS A 87 -19.99 7.14 6.12
CA LYS A 87 -20.74 8.37 6.42
C LYS A 87 -20.82 8.59 7.94
N ASP A 88 -20.96 9.84 8.34
CA ASP A 88 -20.98 10.26 9.76
C ASP A 88 -22.13 9.63 10.57
N ASP A 89 -23.18 9.14 9.90
CA ASP A 89 -24.32 8.45 10.53
C ASP A 89 -24.01 6.99 10.90
N ILE A 90 -22.87 6.45 10.46
CA ILE A 90 -22.43 5.10 10.79
C ILE A 90 -21.46 5.15 11.96
N SER A 91 -21.89 4.68 13.12
CA SER A 91 -21.02 4.64 14.28
C SER A 91 -19.88 3.61 14.12
N VAL A 92 -18.73 3.92 14.69
CA VAL A 92 -17.55 3.02 14.72
C VAL A 92 -17.91 1.66 15.32
N SER A 93 -18.75 1.65 16.37
CA SER A 93 -19.20 0.41 17.01
C SER A 93 -19.99 -0.48 16.05
N ARG A 94 -20.75 0.10 15.13
CA ARG A 94 -21.48 -0.64 14.11
C ARG A 94 -20.51 -1.25 13.06
N ILE A 95 -19.48 -0.52 12.69
CA ILE A 95 -18.43 -1.04 11.79
C ILE A 95 -17.73 -2.24 12.43
N TYR A 96 -17.39 -2.14 13.71
CA TYR A 96 -16.77 -3.25 14.44
C TYR A 96 -17.69 -4.46 14.59
N ALA A 97 -18.98 -4.24 14.84
CA ALA A 97 -19.96 -5.32 14.88
C ALA A 97 -20.02 -6.07 13.55
N ILE A 98 -20.02 -5.37 12.42
CA ILE A 98 -19.99 -5.97 11.08
C ILE A 98 -18.71 -6.79 10.87
N LEU A 99 -17.55 -6.27 11.28
CA LEU A 99 -16.30 -7.03 11.16
C LEU A 99 -16.33 -8.32 11.99
N ASN A 100 -16.93 -8.30 13.18
CA ASN A 100 -17.14 -9.51 13.98
C ASN A 100 -18.10 -10.49 13.30
N GLU A 101 -19.19 -10.02 12.68
CA GLU A 101 -20.13 -10.85 11.92
C GLU A 101 -19.47 -11.49 10.69
N ILE A 102 -18.53 -10.81 10.03
CA ILE A 102 -17.75 -11.35 8.92
C ILE A 102 -16.82 -12.50 9.38
N GLY A 103 -16.48 -12.54 10.67
CA GLY A 103 -15.73 -13.66 11.24
C GLY A 103 -14.43 -13.27 11.95
N PHE A 104 -14.11 -11.99 12.12
CA PHE A 104 -13.02 -11.57 12.96
C PHE A 104 -13.41 -11.66 14.45
N GLN A 105 -12.49 -12.16 15.26
CA GLN A 105 -12.69 -12.29 16.72
C GLN A 105 -12.27 -11.04 17.47
N HIS A 106 -11.29 -10.33 16.92
CA HIS A 106 -10.79 -9.09 17.50
C HIS A 106 -10.66 -8.02 16.43
N VAL A 107 -10.99 -6.79 16.79
CA VAL A 107 -10.81 -5.60 15.95
C VAL A 107 -9.89 -4.65 16.70
N ILE A 108 -8.77 -4.28 16.09
CA ILE A 108 -7.74 -3.43 16.70
C ILE A 108 -7.48 -2.24 15.78
N GLU A 109 -7.61 -1.04 16.33
CA GLU A 109 -7.19 0.18 15.64
C GLU A 109 -5.66 0.25 15.55
N THR A 110 -5.12 0.47 14.37
CA THR A 110 -3.65 0.53 14.21
C THR A 110 -3.03 1.73 14.93
N GLU A 111 -3.80 2.78 15.15
CA GLU A 111 -3.40 4.01 15.84
C GLU A 111 -3.11 3.83 17.32
N ILE A 112 -3.51 2.72 17.93
CA ILE A 112 -3.16 2.38 19.32
C ILE A 112 -1.64 2.30 19.52
N THR A 113 -0.88 2.07 18.45
CA THR A 113 0.59 2.04 18.49
C THR A 113 1.23 3.42 18.46
N THR A 114 0.47 4.48 18.18
CA THR A 114 0.98 5.86 18.04
C THR A 114 1.73 6.36 19.27
N PRO A 115 1.27 6.14 20.51
CA PRO A 115 2.02 6.55 21.69
C PRO A 115 3.40 5.89 21.79
N LEU A 116 3.47 4.58 21.53
CA LEU A 116 4.73 3.81 21.55
C LEU A 116 5.71 4.32 20.46
N TYR A 117 5.21 4.59 19.27
CA TYR A 117 6.01 5.17 18.21
C TYR A 117 6.55 6.55 18.59
N THR A 118 5.71 7.40 19.17
CA THR A 118 6.09 8.76 19.60
C THR A 118 7.14 8.74 20.70
N GLU A 119 7.00 7.84 21.67
CA GLU A 119 7.98 7.65 22.74
C GLU A 119 9.34 7.23 22.17
N LYS A 120 9.34 6.22 21.29
CA LYS A 120 10.58 5.76 20.65
C LYS A 120 11.24 6.83 19.77
N LYS A 121 10.45 7.60 19.03
CA LYS A 121 10.93 8.74 18.25
C LYS A 121 11.61 9.76 19.16
N ASN A 122 10.96 10.17 20.25
CA ASN A 122 11.51 11.15 21.19
C ASN A 122 12.80 10.64 21.86
N GLN A 123 12.89 9.34 22.13
CA GLN A 123 14.12 8.72 22.62
C GLN A 123 15.26 8.87 21.63
N LEU A 124 15.04 8.53 20.35
CA LEU A 124 16.05 8.65 19.29
C LEU A 124 16.51 10.10 19.06
N GLU A 125 15.60 11.08 19.19
CA GLU A 125 15.95 12.50 19.13
C GLU A 125 16.85 12.92 20.28
N ARG A 126 16.61 12.44 21.49
CA ARG A 126 17.43 12.72 22.69
C ARG A 126 18.82 12.08 22.62
N GLU A 127 18.98 10.97 21.94
CA GLU A 127 20.26 10.29 21.76
C GLU A 127 21.23 11.05 20.82
N GLY A 128 20.86 12.26 20.39
CA GLY A 128 21.76 13.20 19.71
C GLY A 128 22.05 12.87 18.26
N ASN A 129 21.18 12.14 17.60
CA ASN A 129 21.30 11.89 16.17
C ASN A 129 20.89 13.13 15.40
N ASN A 130 21.84 14.01 15.06
CA ASN A 130 21.62 15.27 14.30
C ASN A 130 21.13 15.05 12.86
N LYS A 131 20.69 13.84 12.50
CA LYS A 131 20.13 13.52 11.20
C LYS A 131 18.62 13.65 11.23
N PRO A 132 17.99 14.20 10.18
CA PRO A 132 16.53 14.28 10.11
C PRO A 132 15.92 12.86 10.15
N LEU A 133 14.93 12.67 11.03
CA LEU A 133 14.16 11.45 11.11
C LEU A 133 13.05 11.49 10.06
N ILE A 134 13.03 10.49 9.19
CA ILE A 134 11.99 10.33 8.16
C ILE A 134 11.12 9.15 8.57
N SER A 135 9.81 9.39 8.71
CA SER A 135 8.86 8.33 9.02
C SER A 135 8.81 7.27 7.93
N SER A 136 8.91 6.02 8.32
CA SER A 136 8.76 4.87 7.43
C SER A 136 7.31 4.39 7.28
N PHE A 137 6.36 5.14 7.79
CA PHE A 137 4.94 4.79 7.76
C PHE A 137 4.40 4.66 6.33
N CYS A 138 4.84 5.53 5.43
CA CYS A 138 4.43 5.48 4.02
C CYS A 138 5.46 4.71 3.18
N PRO A 139 5.11 3.56 2.58
CA PRO A 139 6.00 2.79 1.72
C PRO A 139 6.59 3.61 0.56
N ALA A 140 5.82 4.56 0.01
CA ALA A 140 6.30 5.43 -1.05
C ALA A 140 7.47 6.31 -0.59
N ILE A 141 7.42 6.86 0.62
CA ILE A 141 8.51 7.67 1.20
C ILE A 141 9.76 6.81 1.40
N VAL A 142 9.60 5.59 1.90
CA VAL A 142 10.71 4.65 2.08
C VAL A 142 11.39 4.34 0.75
N ARG A 143 10.61 4.11 -0.30
CA ARG A 143 11.13 3.86 -1.65
C ARG A 143 11.83 5.06 -2.27
N LEU A 144 11.29 6.25 -2.09
CA LEU A 144 11.91 7.49 -2.61
C LEU A 144 13.27 7.75 -1.95
N LYS A 145 13.42 7.41 -0.67
CA LYS A 145 14.69 7.58 0.05
C LYS A 145 15.73 6.51 -0.34
N ASN A 146 15.29 5.30 -0.62
CA ASN A 146 16.13 4.19 -1.00
C ASN A 146 15.76 3.72 -2.42
N PRO A 147 15.99 4.55 -3.45
CA PRO A 147 15.75 4.10 -4.81
C PRO A 147 16.63 2.88 -5.07
N PRO A 148 16.10 1.82 -5.69
CA PRO A 148 16.93 0.73 -6.14
C PRO A 148 17.99 1.32 -7.06
N MET A 149 19.25 1.04 -6.78
CA MET A 149 20.37 1.48 -7.63
C MET A 149 20.14 0.89 -9.02
N THR A 150 19.65 1.72 -9.93
CA THR A 150 19.77 1.40 -11.35
C THR A 150 21.25 1.50 -11.67
N PRO A 151 21.91 0.46 -12.23
CA PRO A 151 23.21 0.66 -12.84
C PRO A 151 23.02 1.75 -13.90
N LEU A 152 23.64 2.90 -13.68
CA LEU A 152 23.82 3.88 -14.74
C LEU A 152 24.56 3.11 -15.84
N ALA A 153 23.85 2.81 -16.92
CA ALA A 153 24.51 2.41 -18.16
C ALA A 153 25.35 3.62 -18.57
N MET A 154 26.63 3.56 -18.24
CA MET A 154 27.60 4.46 -18.83
C MET A 154 27.76 4.01 -20.29
N ASN A 155 27.17 4.79 -21.18
CA ASN A 155 27.56 4.84 -22.58
C ASN A 155 28.46 6.03 -22.77
#